data_aeed38cd076ec7fa221f21282306b718
#
_entry.id   aeed38cd076ec7fa221f21282306b718
#
_cell.length_a   1.000
_cell.length_b   1.000
_cell.length_c   1.000
_cell.angle_alpha   90.00
_cell.angle_beta   90.00
_cell.angle_gamma   90.00
#
_symmetry.space_group_name_H-M   'P 1'
#
loop_
_entity.id
_entity.type
_entity.pdbx_description
1 polymer ?
#
loop_
_entity_poly.entity_id
_entity_poly.type
_entity_poly.pdbx_seq_one_letter_code
_entity_poly.pdbx_strand_id
1 'polypeptide(L)'
;MKKILLTGSTGFVGSALLRSLSKKYKVYAILRKKNQKVLKNKNIIKIDYINLNDLNKKISKLKINTVIHCATHYVKKHSFEDIKRLCDSNILFGNIILENLKIMGVKKFINFSTVWENYDGKKGNYYNLYSAYKACFRNLIKYYKKELGKINFLNLTLSDTFGLKDKR
;
A
#
# COMPACT_ATOMS: atom_id res chain seq x y z
N MET A 1 -3.82 5.63 21.87
CA MET A 1 -2.70 5.27 20.95
C MET A 1 -3.19 5.41 19.51
N LYS A 2 -2.43 6.07 18.62
CA LYS A 2 -2.81 6.22 17.20
C LYS A 2 -2.86 4.86 16.50
N LYS A 3 -3.85 4.68 15.61
CA LYS A 3 -4.11 3.47 14.85
C LYS A 3 -3.65 3.64 13.41
N ILE A 4 -2.83 2.72 12.92
CA ILE A 4 -2.28 2.74 11.57
C ILE A 4 -2.78 1.51 10.82
N LEU A 5 -3.31 1.67 9.62
CA LEU A 5 -3.55 0.58 8.68
C LEU A 5 -2.33 0.48 7.77
N LEU A 6 -1.69 -0.68 7.77
CA LEU A 6 -0.51 -0.96 6.96
C LEU A 6 -0.82 -2.04 5.93
N THR A 7 -0.68 -1.73 4.66
CA THR A 7 -0.74 -2.71 3.57
C THR A 7 0.66 -3.14 3.16
N GLY A 8 0.80 -4.33 2.58
CA GLY A 8 2.11 -4.82 2.16
C GLY A 8 3.08 -5.14 3.31
N SER A 9 2.55 -5.40 4.51
CA SER A 9 3.29 -5.63 5.75
C SER A 9 4.24 -6.84 5.73
N THR A 10 4.12 -7.72 4.75
CA THR A 10 5.01 -8.89 4.53
C THR A 10 6.10 -8.63 3.50
N GLY A 11 6.01 -7.53 2.75
CA GLY A 11 7.03 -7.10 1.79
C GLY A 11 8.25 -6.47 2.46
N PHE A 12 9.29 -6.18 1.67
CA PHE A 12 10.55 -5.64 2.17
C PHE A 12 10.37 -4.35 2.98
N VAL A 13 9.84 -3.30 2.37
CA VAL A 13 9.59 -2.00 3.03
C VAL A 13 8.54 -2.14 4.14
N GLY A 14 7.41 -2.81 3.84
CA GLY A 14 6.30 -2.92 4.79
C GLY A 14 6.65 -3.70 6.05
N SER A 15 7.49 -4.73 5.97
CA SER A 15 7.93 -5.50 7.15
C SER A 15 8.88 -4.70 8.06
N ALA A 16 9.73 -3.85 7.48
CA ALA A 16 10.58 -2.93 8.24
C ALA A 16 9.74 -1.87 8.96
N LEU A 17 8.75 -1.30 8.25
CA LEU A 17 7.80 -0.36 8.84
C LEU A 17 6.95 -1.01 9.94
N LEU A 18 6.44 -2.23 9.72
CA LEU A 18 5.67 -2.95 10.74
C LEU A 18 6.46 -3.10 12.05
N ARG A 19 7.73 -3.48 11.94
CA ARG A 19 8.63 -3.64 13.10
C ARG A 19 8.86 -2.33 13.85
N SER A 20 9.08 -1.24 13.14
CA SER A 20 9.31 0.06 13.73
C SER A 20 8.04 0.66 14.34
N LEU A 21 6.94 0.65 13.57
CA LEU A 21 5.69 1.28 13.97
C LEU A 21 5.00 0.57 15.14
N SER A 22 5.07 -0.77 15.21
CA SER A 22 4.45 -1.54 16.29
C SER A 22 5.06 -1.29 17.68
N LYS A 23 6.22 -0.63 17.75
CA LYS A 23 6.80 -0.19 19.03
C LYS A 23 6.00 0.95 19.68
N LYS A 24 5.32 1.80 18.88
CA LYS A 24 4.68 3.04 19.34
C LYS A 24 3.20 3.16 18.98
N TYR A 25 2.71 2.37 18.02
CA TYR A 25 1.37 2.51 17.45
C TYR A 25 0.64 1.16 17.41
N LYS A 26 -0.69 1.21 17.41
CA LYS A 26 -1.51 0.04 17.10
C LYS A 26 -1.58 -0.13 15.59
N VAL A 27 -1.01 -1.21 15.06
CA VAL A 27 -0.87 -1.43 13.61
C VAL A 27 -1.81 -2.53 13.16
N TYR A 28 -2.74 -2.18 12.28
CA TYR A 28 -3.62 -3.10 11.59
C TYR A 28 -2.93 -3.53 10.29
N ALA A 29 -2.42 -4.74 10.27
CA ALA A 29 -1.65 -5.28 9.14
C ALA A 29 -2.55 -6.09 8.23
N ILE A 30 -2.78 -5.63 7.00
CA ILE A 30 -3.56 -6.37 5.99
C ILE A 30 -2.69 -7.48 5.40
N LEU A 31 -3.21 -8.70 5.40
CA LEU A 31 -2.56 -9.91 4.92
C LEU A 31 -3.41 -10.55 3.83
N ARG A 32 -2.79 -10.78 2.66
CA ARG A 32 -3.47 -11.34 1.48
C ARG A 32 -3.80 -12.84 1.59
N LYS A 33 -3.06 -13.58 2.42
CA LYS A 33 -3.26 -15.02 2.65
C LYS A 33 -3.51 -15.27 4.12
N LYS A 34 -4.48 -16.13 4.42
CA LYS A 34 -4.68 -16.68 5.76
C LYS A 34 -3.36 -17.35 6.23
N ASN A 35 -2.99 -17.16 7.49
CA ASN A 35 -1.78 -17.74 8.10
C ASN A 35 -0.44 -17.18 7.59
N GLN A 36 -0.38 -16.04 6.91
CA GLN A 36 0.89 -15.38 6.65
C GLN A 36 1.63 -15.07 7.95
N LYS A 37 2.91 -15.49 8.02
CA LYS A 37 3.76 -15.19 9.18
C LYS A 37 4.10 -13.69 9.19
N VAL A 38 3.74 -13.02 10.27
CA VAL A 38 4.15 -11.65 10.57
C VAL A 38 4.71 -11.59 11.99
N LEU A 39 5.46 -10.54 12.28
CA LEU A 39 6.01 -10.29 13.60
C LEU A 39 4.93 -10.45 14.70
N LYS A 40 5.21 -11.24 15.73
CA LYS A 40 4.37 -11.32 16.91
C LYS A 40 4.63 -10.11 17.80
N ASN A 41 3.63 -9.27 17.99
CA ASN A 41 3.67 -8.10 18.87
C ASN A 41 2.24 -7.75 19.28
N LYS A 42 2.03 -7.39 20.56
CA LYS A 42 0.70 -7.05 21.11
C LYS A 42 0.03 -5.86 20.43
N ASN A 43 0.80 -5.01 19.79
CA ASN A 43 0.31 -3.85 19.05
C ASN A 43 -0.04 -4.15 17.58
N ILE A 44 0.15 -5.38 17.12
CA ILE A 44 -0.17 -5.79 15.74
C ILE A 44 -1.49 -6.55 15.73
N ILE A 45 -2.43 -6.04 14.96
CA ILE A 45 -3.70 -6.71 14.66
C ILE A 45 -3.66 -7.16 13.20
N LYS A 46 -3.80 -8.46 12.97
CA LYS A 46 -3.85 -9.03 11.63
C LYS A 46 -5.24 -8.90 11.04
N ILE A 47 -5.33 -8.51 9.78
CA ILE A 47 -6.56 -8.49 8.99
C ILE A 47 -6.34 -9.38 7.77
N ASP A 48 -6.77 -10.63 7.89
CA ASP A 48 -6.78 -11.57 6.78
C ASP A 48 -8.05 -11.35 5.96
N TYR A 49 -7.99 -11.54 4.65
CA TYR A 49 -9.16 -11.46 3.78
C TYR A 49 -9.14 -12.56 2.71
N ILE A 50 -10.34 -12.99 2.31
CA ILE A 50 -10.55 -14.04 1.30
C ILE A 50 -10.62 -13.43 -0.10
N ASN A 51 -11.37 -12.34 -0.23
CA ASN A 51 -11.56 -11.57 -1.45
C ASN A 51 -11.75 -10.08 -1.14
N LEU A 52 -11.83 -9.25 -2.17
CA LEU A 52 -11.90 -7.80 -2.01
C LEU A 52 -13.20 -7.32 -1.33
N ASN A 53 -14.30 -8.04 -1.49
CA ASN A 53 -15.56 -7.74 -0.78
C ASN A 53 -15.42 -8.00 0.72
N ASP A 54 -14.78 -9.10 1.11
CA ASP A 54 -14.48 -9.42 2.50
C ASP A 54 -13.53 -8.37 3.10
N LEU A 55 -12.50 -7.97 2.36
CA LEU A 55 -11.60 -6.88 2.75
C LEU A 55 -12.40 -5.60 3.02
N ASN A 56 -13.21 -5.17 2.06
CA ASN A 56 -14.03 -3.96 2.19
C ASN A 56 -14.92 -4.00 3.44
N LYS A 57 -15.63 -5.11 3.68
CA LYS A 57 -16.47 -5.31 4.87
C LYS A 57 -15.67 -5.22 6.19
N LYS A 58 -14.44 -5.71 6.20
CA LYS A 58 -13.58 -5.70 7.40
C LYS A 58 -13.01 -4.32 7.69
N ILE A 59 -12.47 -3.65 6.67
CA ILE A 59 -11.81 -2.36 6.88
C ILE A 59 -12.80 -1.22 7.10
N SER A 60 -13.99 -1.25 6.49
CA SER A 60 -15.03 -0.22 6.69
C SER A 60 -15.50 -0.09 8.15
N LYS A 61 -15.35 -1.14 8.96
CA LYS A 61 -15.70 -1.15 10.40
C LYS A 61 -14.60 -0.56 11.29
N LEU A 62 -13.42 -0.28 10.75
CA LEU A 62 -12.29 0.20 11.53
C LEU A 62 -12.35 1.71 11.74
N LYS A 63 -11.71 2.17 12.81
CA LYS A 63 -11.38 3.59 13.02
C LYS A 63 -9.87 3.73 12.98
N ILE A 64 -9.37 4.37 11.95
CA ILE A 64 -7.95 4.46 11.59
C ILE A 64 -7.52 5.92 11.48
N ASN A 65 -6.38 6.28 12.06
CA ASN A 65 -5.84 7.63 11.96
C ASN A 65 -5.00 7.82 10.68
N THR A 66 -4.20 6.80 10.34
CA THR A 66 -3.24 6.89 9.22
C THR A 66 -3.26 5.58 8.42
N VAL A 67 -3.29 5.69 7.11
CA VAL A 67 -3.04 4.57 6.20
C VAL A 67 -1.65 4.69 5.61
N ILE A 68 -0.90 3.60 5.63
CA ILE A 68 0.41 3.47 4.95
C ILE A 68 0.28 2.35 3.93
N HIS A 69 0.33 2.74 2.65
CA HIS A 69 0.08 1.84 1.52
C HIS A 69 1.39 1.41 0.86
N CYS A 70 1.91 0.23 1.27
CA CYS A 70 3.13 -0.37 0.72
C CYS A 70 2.83 -1.58 -0.18
N ALA A 71 1.57 -2.04 -0.24
CA ALA A 71 1.21 -3.19 -1.05
C ALA A 71 1.45 -2.89 -2.53
N THR A 72 2.18 -3.78 -3.18
CA THR A 72 2.48 -3.72 -4.60
C THR A 72 2.87 -5.10 -5.12
N HIS A 73 2.62 -5.36 -6.38
CA HIS A 73 3.23 -6.45 -7.14
C HIS A 73 4.27 -5.85 -8.07
N TYR A 74 5.51 -6.32 -7.96
CA TYR A 74 6.63 -5.87 -8.77
C TYR A 74 7.13 -6.99 -9.67
N VAL A 75 7.32 -6.67 -10.95
CA VAL A 75 8.03 -7.49 -11.91
C VAL A 75 8.90 -6.58 -12.78
N LYS A 76 10.15 -6.99 -13.03
CA LYS A 76 11.07 -6.22 -13.89
C LYS A 76 10.63 -6.29 -15.35
N LYS A 77 10.38 -7.51 -15.84
CA LYS A 77 9.83 -7.82 -17.16
C LYS A 77 8.55 -8.63 -16.94
N HIS A 78 7.41 -8.14 -17.44
CA HIS A 78 6.13 -8.80 -17.26
C HIS A 78 5.87 -9.85 -18.34
N SER A 79 5.12 -10.88 -17.97
CA SER A 79 4.43 -11.80 -18.87
C SER A 79 2.95 -11.41 -19.01
N PHE A 80 2.22 -12.10 -19.85
CA PHE A 80 0.77 -11.88 -19.99
C PHE A 80 0.02 -12.14 -18.67
N GLU A 81 0.41 -13.18 -17.93
CA GLU A 81 -0.19 -13.56 -16.65
C GLU A 81 0.05 -12.51 -15.54
N ASP A 82 1.12 -11.72 -15.67
CA ASP A 82 1.42 -10.67 -14.71
C ASP A 82 0.49 -9.47 -14.84
N ILE A 83 -0.11 -9.23 -16.01
CA ILE A 83 -1.00 -8.08 -16.26
C ILE A 83 -2.13 -8.05 -15.22
N LYS A 84 -2.83 -9.16 -15.05
CA LYS A 84 -3.91 -9.27 -14.05
C LYS A 84 -3.39 -9.02 -12.63
N ARG A 85 -2.27 -9.63 -12.26
CA ARG A 85 -1.67 -9.47 -10.91
C ARG A 85 -1.23 -8.04 -10.64
N LEU A 86 -0.66 -7.36 -11.65
CA LEU A 86 -0.29 -5.95 -11.57
C LEU A 86 -1.52 -5.06 -11.38
N CYS A 87 -2.59 -5.29 -12.16
CA CYS A 87 -3.84 -4.56 -12.02
C CYS A 87 -4.48 -4.77 -10.65
N ASP A 88 -4.65 -6.03 -10.23
CA ASP A 88 -5.30 -6.39 -8.97
C ASP A 88 -4.54 -5.80 -7.76
N SER A 89 -3.21 -5.89 -7.76
CA SER A 89 -2.39 -5.48 -6.61
C SER A 89 -2.09 -3.98 -6.58
N ASN A 90 -1.86 -3.36 -7.74
CA ASN A 90 -1.34 -2.00 -7.80
C ASN A 90 -2.45 -0.96 -8.07
N ILE A 91 -3.62 -1.39 -8.56
CA ILE A 91 -4.76 -0.51 -8.83
C ILE A 91 -5.96 -0.90 -7.96
N LEU A 92 -6.55 -2.07 -8.20
CA LEU A 92 -7.84 -2.42 -7.63
C LEU A 92 -7.80 -2.52 -6.09
N PHE A 93 -6.81 -3.20 -5.54
CA PHE A 93 -6.63 -3.31 -4.09
C PHE A 93 -6.42 -1.92 -3.44
N GLY A 94 -5.58 -1.08 -4.03
CA GLY A 94 -5.33 0.28 -3.55
C GLY A 94 -6.57 1.16 -3.62
N ASN A 95 -7.37 1.02 -4.69
CA ASN A 95 -8.61 1.77 -4.87
C ASN A 95 -9.65 1.46 -3.78
N ILE A 96 -9.78 0.18 -3.38
CA ILE A 96 -10.64 -0.22 -2.26
C ILE A 96 -10.19 0.44 -0.95
N ILE A 97 -8.88 0.56 -0.72
CA ILE A 97 -8.37 1.26 0.45
C ILE A 97 -8.73 2.76 0.40
N LEU A 98 -8.55 3.40 -0.76
CA LEU A 98 -8.88 4.82 -0.95
C LEU A 98 -10.37 5.10 -0.72
N GLU A 99 -11.26 4.24 -1.22
CA GLU A 99 -12.73 4.36 -1.04
C GLU A 99 -13.13 4.33 0.43
N ASN A 100 -12.42 3.59 1.27
CA ASN A 100 -12.72 3.44 2.68
C ASN A 100 -12.12 4.55 3.58
N LEU A 101 -11.29 5.46 3.06
CA LEU A 101 -10.59 6.45 3.88
C LEU A 101 -11.53 7.31 4.72
N LYS A 102 -12.64 7.77 4.12
CA LYS A 102 -13.63 8.62 4.79
C LYS A 102 -14.35 7.89 5.93
N ILE A 103 -14.86 6.68 5.67
CA ILE A 103 -15.61 5.89 6.65
C ILE A 103 -14.72 5.41 7.81
N MET A 104 -13.45 5.12 7.53
CA MET A 104 -12.45 4.80 8.56
C MET A 104 -12.05 6.01 9.41
N GLY A 105 -12.38 7.25 9.01
CA GLY A 105 -12.00 8.48 9.70
C GLY A 105 -10.51 8.83 9.55
N VAL A 106 -9.89 8.44 8.43
CA VAL A 106 -8.47 8.65 8.15
C VAL A 106 -8.15 10.14 8.05
N LYS A 107 -7.03 10.54 8.65
CA LYS A 107 -6.50 11.91 8.58
C LYS A 107 -5.29 12.02 7.66
N LYS A 108 -4.56 10.91 7.45
CA LYS A 108 -3.36 10.87 6.62
C LYS A 108 -3.29 9.57 5.82
N PHE A 109 -3.04 9.70 4.51
CA PHE A 109 -2.76 8.59 3.60
C PHE A 109 -1.35 8.75 3.04
N ILE A 110 -0.52 7.73 3.19
CA ILE A 110 0.87 7.70 2.71
C ILE A 110 0.99 6.59 1.68
N ASN A 111 1.34 6.95 0.46
CA ASN A 111 1.63 6.03 -0.63
C ASN A 111 3.12 5.99 -0.94
N PHE A 112 3.61 4.85 -1.35
CA PHE A 112 4.96 4.69 -1.90
C PHE A 112 4.91 4.57 -3.42
N SER A 113 5.59 5.47 -4.09
CA SER A 113 5.81 5.53 -5.53
C SER A 113 7.24 5.13 -5.88
N THR A 114 7.64 5.27 -7.12
CA THR A 114 8.98 4.92 -7.59
C THR A 114 9.55 5.99 -8.53
N VAL A 115 10.85 6.23 -8.48
CA VAL A 115 11.56 7.10 -9.44
C VAL A 115 11.39 6.61 -10.88
N TRP A 116 11.13 5.32 -11.09
CA TRP A 116 10.96 4.71 -12.40
C TRP A 116 9.68 5.12 -13.15
N GLU A 117 8.81 5.92 -12.51
CA GLU A 117 7.71 6.61 -13.18
C GLU A 117 8.19 7.74 -14.11
N ASN A 118 9.42 8.21 -13.90
CA ASN A 118 10.08 9.24 -14.71
C ASN A 118 11.51 8.78 -15.02
N TYR A 119 11.63 7.67 -15.77
CA TYR A 119 12.92 7.11 -16.14
C TYR A 119 13.75 8.14 -16.90
N ASP A 120 15.06 8.17 -16.65
CA ASP A 120 16.01 9.19 -17.17
C ASP A 120 15.59 10.65 -16.89
N GLY A 121 14.83 10.88 -15.80
CA GLY A 121 14.34 12.20 -15.44
C GLY A 121 13.22 12.74 -16.34
N LYS A 122 12.81 12.00 -17.35
CA LYS A 122 11.76 12.42 -18.29
C LYS A 122 10.38 12.05 -17.76
N LYS A 123 9.53 13.06 -17.59
CA LYS A 123 8.16 12.87 -17.09
C LYS A 123 7.37 11.93 -18.01
N GLY A 124 6.77 10.89 -17.40
CA GLY A 124 5.95 9.91 -18.10
C GLY A 124 6.75 8.88 -18.91
N ASN A 125 8.08 8.88 -18.82
CA ASN A 125 8.91 7.82 -19.38
C ASN A 125 8.98 6.66 -18.39
N TYR A 126 8.09 5.69 -18.54
CA TYR A 126 7.98 4.56 -17.62
C TYR A 126 9.01 3.48 -17.92
N TYR A 127 9.84 3.12 -16.96
CA TYR A 127 10.86 2.07 -17.12
C TYR A 127 10.26 0.72 -17.49
N ASN A 128 9.10 0.38 -16.93
CA ASN A 128 8.39 -0.88 -17.16
C ASN A 128 6.89 -0.74 -16.86
N LEU A 129 6.12 -1.80 -17.14
CA LEU A 129 4.68 -1.82 -16.89
C LEU A 129 4.34 -1.58 -15.41
N TYR A 130 5.14 -2.10 -14.48
CA TYR A 130 4.95 -1.82 -13.05
C TYR A 130 4.97 -0.31 -12.74
N SER A 131 5.96 0.43 -13.26
CA SER A 131 6.06 1.87 -13.02
C SER A 131 4.90 2.65 -13.66
N ALA A 132 4.40 2.20 -14.82
CA ALA A 132 3.17 2.75 -15.40
C ALA A 132 1.95 2.54 -14.50
N TYR A 133 1.77 1.35 -13.92
CA TYR A 133 0.70 1.11 -12.93
C TYR A 133 0.84 1.97 -11.67
N LYS A 134 2.07 2.23 -11.20
CA LYS A 134 2.30 3.14 -10.06
C LYS A 134 1.87 4.56 -10.40
N ALA A 135 2.15 5.04 -11.61
CA ALA A 135 1.68 6.35 -12.09
C ALA A 135 0.15 6.41 -12.24
N CYS A 136 -0.49 5.35 -12.73
CA CYS A 136 -1.96 5.24 -12.76
C CYS A 136 -2.55 5.35 -11.36
N PHE A 137 -2.02 4.63 -10.38
CA PHE A 137 -2.50 4.70 -9.01
C PHE A 137 -2.30 6.10 -8.39
N ARG A 138 -1.20 6.77 -8.72
CA ARG A 138 -0.99 8.16 -8.31
C ARG A 138 -2.05 9.11 -8.88
N ASN A 139 -2.56 8.87 -10.08
CA ASN A 139 -3.67 9.66 -10.63
C ASN A 139 -4.99 9.37 -9.90
N LEU A 140 -5.27 8.12 -9.49
CA LEU A 140 -6.39 7.82 -8.61
C LEU A 140 -6.27 8.58 -7.27
N ILE A 141 -5.08 8.60 -6.66
CA ILE A 141 -4.83 9.38 -5.44
C ILE A 141 -5.16 10.87 -5.64
N LYS A 142 -4.82 11.46 -6.80
CA LYS A 142 -5.16 12.86 -7.09
C LYS A 142 -6.67 13.09 -7.10
N TYR A 143 -7.44 12.17 -7.71
CA TYR A 143 -8.89 12.21 -7.68
C TYR A 143 -9.42 12.20 -6.24
N TYR A 144 -9.03 11.20 -5.44
CA TYR A 144 -9.46 11.09 -4.04
C TYR A 144 -9.01 12.27 -3.16
N LYS A 145 -7.84 12.85 -3.44
CA LYS A 145 -7.38 14.06 -2.75
C LYS A 145 -8.33 15.24 -2.98
N LYS A 146 -8.85 15.39 -4.20
CA LYS A 146 -9.86 16.42 -4.52
C LYS A 146 -11.17 16.13 -3.81
N GLU A 147 -11.68 14.89 -3.90
CA GLU A 147 -12.97 14.51 -3.32
C GLU A 147 -12.97 14.51 -1.77
N LEU A 148 -11.85 14.13 -1.15
CA LEU A 148 -11.74 13.94 0.29
C LEU A 148 -10.98 15.07 1.00
N GLY A 149 -10.89 16.23 0.46
CA GLY A 149 -10.13 17.45 0.81
C GLY A 149 -9.54 17.62 2.22
N LYS A 150 -10.14 16.99 3.24
CA LYS A 150 -9.68 17.04 4.65
C LYS A 150 -8.60 16.00 4.99
N ILE A 151 -8.27 15.12 4.08
CA ILE A 151 -7.26 14.07 4.28
C ILE A 151 -5.92 14.54 3.72
N ASN A 152 -4.86 14.44 4.52
CA ASN A 152 -3.51 14.73 4.07
C ASN A 152 -2.95 13.54 3.28
N PHE A 153 -2.77 13.71 1.97
CA PHE A 153 -2.19 12.72 1.07
C PHE A 153 -0.70 13.01 0.85
N LEU A 154 0.14 12.02 1.18
CA LEU A 154 1.57 12.04 0.91
C LEU A 154 1.92 10.93 -0.09
N ASN A 155 2.66 11.28 -1.12
CA ASN A 155 3.22 10.32 -2.07
C ASN A 155 4.75 10.36 -1.96
N LEU A 156 5.34 9.31 -1.41
CA LEU A 156 6.77 9.18 -1.21
C LEU A 156 7.37 8.42 -2.38
N THR A 157 8.18 9.10 -3.17
CA THR A 157 8.88 8.49 -4.31
C THR A 157 10.16 7.83 -3.80
N LEU A 158 10.24 6.51 -3.96
CA LEU A 158 11.42 5.74 -3.59
C LEU A 158 12.34 5.55 -4.79
N SER A 159 13.63 5.71 -4.55
CA SER A 159 14.70 5.15 -5.37
C SER A 159 14.88 3.66 -5.05
N ASP A 160 15.96 3.05 -5.52
CA ASP A 160 16.26 1.67 -5.19
C ASP A 160 16.45 1.51 -3.68
N THR A 161 15.65 0.63 -3.12
CA THR A 161 15.71 0.29 -1.70
C THR A 161 16.49 -1.01 -1.53
N PHE A 162 17.42 -1.05 -0.59
CA PHE A 162 18.25 -2.22 -0.29
C PHE A 162 18.39 -2.42 1.23
N GLY A 163 18.83 -3.61 1.64
CA GLY A 163 19.08 -3.91 3.06
C GLY A 163 19.23 -5.40 3.34
N LEU A 164 19.57 -5.75 4.58
CA LEU A 164 19.95 -7.09 5.03
C LEU A 164 18.96 -8.23 4.72
N LYS A 165 17.73 -7.95 4.39
CA LYS A 165 16.69 -8.96 4.08
C LYS A 165 16.09 -8.78 2.69
N ASP A 166 16.78 -8.06 1.83
CA ASP A 166 16.38 -7.90 0.44
C ASP A 166 16.65 -9.21 -0.30
N LYS A 167 15.60 -9.78 -0.90
CA LYS A 167 15.64 -11.02 -1.68
C LYS A 167 15.28 -10.78 -3.16
N ARG A 168 15.29 -9.53 -3.59
CA ARG A 168 14.92 -9.12 -4.95
C ARG A 168 16.12 -9.13 -5.87
#